data_a15b1d62e1366a969755d1280dc925f4
#
_entry.id   a15b1d62e1366a969755d1280dc925f4
#
_cell.length_a   1.000
_cell.length_b   1.000
_cell.length_c   1.000
_cell.angle_alpha   90.00
_cell.angle_beta   90.00
_cell.angle_gamma   90.00
#
_symmetry.space_group_name_H-M   'P 1'
#
loop_
_entity.id
_entity.type
_entity.pdbx_description
1 polymer ?
#
loop_
_entity_poly.entity_id
_entity_poly.type
_entity_poly.pdbx_seq_one_letter_code
_entity_poly.pdbx_strand_id
1 'polypeptide(L)'
;MFIAIDGPDGSGKTTLAKSLVDQWESEGTAAIYTCEPTYDSEPGRQLRQMMRSGEIPDIYAFADLFVDDRKEHIRSLIMPAITQGEIVVCDRYKYSALAYQQLQGVDADYLIEKNRTCLIPDFIFILMPQDPEVLCQRIAQRGQARDVFEERDFLQRTLSCYEKLPEYFPEEKIFFLNAEDTTEENIQRIKKIIAG
;
A
#
# COMPACT_ATOMS: atom_id res chain seq x y z
N MET A 1 -15.47 2.25 8.24
CA MET A 1 -14.35 1.27 8.38
C MET A 1 -13.26 1.63 7.42
N PHE A 2 -12.00 1.55 7.84
CA PHE A 2 -10.84 1.86 6.99
C PHE A 2 -9.93 0.63 6.83
N ILE A 3 -9.64 0.24 5.58
CA ILE A 3 -8.81 -0.91 5.23
C ILE A 3 -7.67 -0.45 4.34
N ALA A 4 -6.44 -0.84 4.67
CA ALA A 4 -5.29 -0.69 3.80
C ALA A 4 -4.93 -2.04 3.16
N ILE A 5 -4.70 -2.03 1.84
CA ILE A 5 -4.15 -3.15 1.09
C ILE A 5 -2.78 -2.74 0.58
N ASP A 6 -1.74 -3.41 1.03
CA ASP A 6 -0.36 -3.08 0.70
C ASP A 6 0.41 -4.33 0.22
N GLY A 7 1.67 -4.17 -0.16
CA GLY A 7 2.52 -5.24 -0.68
C GLY A 7 3.40 -4.78 -1.85
N PRO A 8 4.29 -5.62 -2.37
CA PRO A 8 5.22 -5.29 -3.44
C PRO A 8 4.51 -5.05 -4.78
N ASP A 9 5.25 -4.45 -5.72
CA ASP A 9 4.75 -4.28 -7.09
C ASP A 9 4.47 -5.65 -7.74
N GLY A 10 3.43 -5.71 -8.57
CA GLY A 10 3.00 -6.97 -9.20
C GLY A 10 2.17 -7.92 -8.32
N SER A 11 2.00 -7.65 -7.02
CA SER A 11 1.24 -8.55 -6.11
C SER A 11 -0.28 -8.59 -6.36
N GLY A 12 -0.85 -7.62 -7.11
CA GLY A 12 -2.28 -7.61 -7.42
C GLY A 12 -3.14 -6.72 -6.51
N LYS A 13 -2.53 -5.88 -5.66
CA LYS A 13 -3.22 -4.97 -4.72
C LYS A 13 -4.37 -4.20 -5.33
N THR A 14 -4.11 -3.51 -6.44
CA THR A 14 -5.10 -2.66 -7.11
C THR A 14 -6.31 -3.44 -7.58
N THR A 15 -6.08 -4.64 -8.12
CA THR A 15 -7.15 -5.55 -8.56
C THR A 15 -7.97 -6.00 -7.35
N LEU A 16 -7.29 -6.47 -6.30
CA LEU A 16 -7.96 -6.92 -5.07
C LEU A 16 -8.77 -5.80 -4.41
N ALA A 17 -8.17 -4.60 -4.26
CA ALA A 17 -8.83 -3.47 -3.62
C ALA A 17 -10.11 -3.04 -4.37
N LYS A 18 -10.05 -2.95 -5.70
CA LYS A 18 -11.21 -2.60 -6.54
C LYS A 18 -12.28 -3.67 -6.50
N SER A 19 -11.90 -4.95 -6.68
CA SER A 19 -12.87 -6.05 -6.65
C SER A 19 -13.54 -6.19 -5.28
N LEU A 20 -12.83 -5.89 -4.20
CA LEU A 20 -13.39 -5.89 -2.84
C LEU A 20 -14.45 -4.79 -2.67
N VAL A 21 -14.19 -3.59 -3.21
CA VAL A 21 -15.17 -2.49 -3.22
C VAL A 21 -16.37 -2.86 -4.07
N ASP A 22 -16.17 -3.31 -5.32
CA ASP A 22 -17.24 -3.72 -6.24
C ASP A 22 -18.17 -4.78 -5.59
N GLN A 23 -17.57 -5.71 -4.84
CA GLN A 23 -18.36 -6.74 -4.16
C GLN A 23 -19.21 -6.16 -3.03
N TRP A 24 -18.67 -5.29 -2.18
CA TRP A 24 -19.46 -4.64 -1.12
C TRP A 24 -20.58 -3.78 -1.68
N GLU A 25 -20.31 -3.02 -2.75
CA GLU A 25 -21.34 -2.23 -3.43
C GLU A 25 -22.46 -3.12 -3.99
N SER A 26 -22.10 -4.26 -4.59
CA SER A 26 -23.08 -5.24 -5.08
C SER A 26 -23.95 -5.87 -3.98
N GLU A 27 -23.43 -5.91 -2.75
CA GLU A 27 -24.12 -6.37 -1.54
C GLU A 27 -24.91 -5.24 -0.84
N GLY A 28 -24.91 -4.04 -1.41
CA GLY A 28 -25.62 -2.87 -0.86
C GLY A 28 -24.88 -2.15 0.27
N THR A 29 -23.58 -2.43 0.46
CA THR A 29 -22.72 -1.75 1.44
C THR A 29 -21.94 -0.64 0.74
N ALA A 30 -22.06 0.60 1.23
CA ALA A 30 -21.31 1.73 0.68
C ALA A 30 -19.82 1.55 0.92
N ALA A 31 -19.04 1.52 -0.15
CA ALA A 31 -17.60 1.37 -0.11
C ALA A 31 -16.93 2.21 -1.19
N ILE A 32 -15.71 2.71 -0.92
CA ILE A 32 -14.94 3.48 -1.87
C ILE A 32 -13.52 2.93 -2.00
N TYR A 33 -13.00 2.95 -3.23
CA TYR A 33 -11.61 2.69 -3.54
C TYR A 33 -10.82 4.01 -3.56
N THR A 34 -9.64 3.98 -2.97
CA THR A 34 -8.66 5.06 -3.10
C THR A 34 -7.24 4.51 -3.13
N CYS A 35 -6.23 5.34 -3.40
CA CYS A 35 -4.84 4.90 -3.45
C CYS A 35 -3.86 6.02 -3.07
N GLU A 36 -2.65 5.63 -2.66
CA GLU A 36 -1.53 6.53 -2.42
C GLU A 36 -0.33 6.19 -3.32
N PRO A 37 0.46 7.21 -3.76
CA PRO A 37 0.20 8.64 -3.58
C PRO A 37 -1.03 9.09 -4.37
N THR A 38 -1.76 10.11 -3.84
CA THR A 38 -2.97 10.60 -4.47
C THR A 38 -2.70 11.34 -5.78
N TYR A 39 -3.75 11.61 -6.58
CA TYR A 39 -3.60 12.34 -7.85
C TYR A 39 -3.90 13.84 -7.69
N ASP A 40 -4.67 14.21 -6.68
CA ASP A 40 -5.32 15.52 -6.59
C ASP A 40 -4.66 16.45 -5.58
N SER A 41 -3.95 15.93 -4.56
CA SER A 41 -3.21 16.75 -3.61
C SER A 41 -1.98 17.42 -4.25
N GLU A 42 -1.56 18.55 -3.73
CA GLU A 42 -0.31 19.19 -4.19
C GLU A 42 0.92 18.31 -3.93
N PRO A 43 1.12 17.73 -2.71
CA PRO A 43 2.22 16.77 -2.48
C PRO A 43 2.17 15.56 -3.40
N GLY A 44 0.98 15.00 -3.66
CA GLY A 44 0.80 13.86 -4.57
C GLY A 44 1.20 14.16 -6.01
N ARG A 45 0.89 15.37 -6.51
CA ARG A 45 1.35 15.83 -7.84
C ARG A 45 2.87 15.95 -7.91
N GLN A 46 3.49 16.53 -6.88
CA GLN A 46 4.95 16.65 -6.79
C GLN A 46 5.63 15.27 -6.75
N LEU A 47 5.13 14.35 -5.92
CA LEU A 47 5.61 12.96 -5.87
C LEU A 47 5.59 12.30 -7.23
N ARG A 48 4.48 12.39 -7.95
CA ARG A 48 4.35 11.81 -9.29
C ARG A 48 5.30 12.42 -10.31
N GLN A 49 5.55 13.72 -10.22
CA GLN A 49 6.52 14.40 -11.06
C GLN A 49 7.93 13.87 -10.78
N MET A 50 8.35 13.82 -9.51
CA MET A 50 9.66 13.31 -9.09
C MET A 50 9.84 11.83 -9.47
N MET A 51 8.82 11.00 -9.26
CA MET A 51 8.85 9.57 -9.65
C MET A 51 8.97 9.38 -11.18
N ARG A 52 8.37 10.27 -11.98
CA ARG A 52 8.48 10.21 -13.45
C ARG A 52 9.81 10.70 -13.98
N SER A 53 10.36 11.77 -13.39
CA SER A 53 11.66 12.32 -13.80
C SER A 53 12.82 11.46 -13.30
N GLY A 54 12.63 10.70 -12.22
CA GLY A 54 13.70 9.99 -11.52
C GLY A 54 14.64 10.92 -10.73
N GLU A 55 14.34 12.22 -10.68
CA GLU A 55 15.14 13.21 -9.97
C GLU A 55 14.64 13.35 -8.52
N ILE A 56 15.38 12.79 -7.58
CA ILE A 56 15.11 12.87 -6.13
C ILE A 56 16.33 13.49 -5.46
N PRO A 57 16.38 14.83 -5.35
CA PRO A 57 17.56 15.52 -4.81
C PRO A 57 17.75 15.31 -3.30
N ASP A 58 16.67 15.06 -2.58
CA ASP A 58 16.67 14.81 -1.14
C ASP A 58 15.66 13.69 -0.81
N ILE A 59 16.18 12.56 -0.34
CA ILE A 59 15.36 11.38 -0.01
C ILE A 59 14.46 11.59 1.21
N TYR A 60 14.86 12.41 2.17
CA TYR A 60 14.04 12.73 3.33
C TYR A 60 12.90 13.68 2.96
N ALA A 61 13.19 14.72 2.18
CA ALA A 61 12.14 15.61 1.64
C ALA A 61 11.15 14.82 0.76
N PHE A 62 11.63 13.88 -0.03
CA PHE A 62 10.79 12.98 -0.82
C PHE A 62 9.90 12.10 0.06
N ALA A 63 10.44 11.53 1.15
CA ALA A 63 9.67 10.76 2.12
C ALA A 63 8.62 11.63 2.85
N ASP A 64 8.95 12.87 3.19
CA ASP A 64 8.02 13.82 3.81
C ASP A 64 6.83 14.15 2.90
N LEU A 65 7.03 14.26 1.59
CA LEU A 65 5.94 14.45 0.64
C LEU A 65 4.91 13.31 0.67
N PHE A 66 5.32 12.05 0.87
CA PHE A 66 4.38 10.94 1.06
C PHE A 66 3.55 11.10 2.33
N VAL A 67 4.15 11.60 3.40
CA VAL A 67 3.45 11.85 4.66
C VAL A 67 2.46 12.99 4.52
N ASP A 68 2.85 14.07 3.83
CA ASP A 68 1.99 15.23 3.60
C ASP A 68 0.81 14.89 2.67
N ASP A 69 1.06 14.14 1.59
CA ASP A 69 0.01 13.61 0.72
C ASP A 69 -0.98 12.74 1.52
N ARG A 70 -0.48 11.86 2.37
CA ARG A 70 -1.31 11.00 3.24
C ARG A 70 -2.17 11.80 4.21
N LYS A 71 -1.60 12.81 4.87
CA LYS A 71 -2.35 13.68 5.79
C LYS A 71 -3.48 14.42 5.08
N GLU A 72 -3.20 14.94 3.88
CA GLU A 72 -4.21 15.59 3.05
C GLU A 72 -5.30 14.59 2.62
N HIS A 73 -4.90 13.38 2.19
CA HIS A 73 -5.80 12.30 1.80
C HIS A 73 -6.71 11.87 2.96
N ILE A 74 -6.15 11.69 4.16
CA ILE A 74 -6.94 11.39 5.37
C ILE A 74 -7.99 12.48 5.60
N ARG A 75 -7.58 13.75 5.53
CA ARG A 75 -8.44 14.89 5.84
C ARG A 75 -9.53 15.11 4.79
N SER A 76 -9.18 14.99 3.50
CA SER A 76 -10.05 15.36 2.40
C SER A 76 -10.99 14.24 1.94
N LEU A 77 -10.61 12.98 2.12
CA LEU A 77 -11.38 11.82 1.63
C LEU A 77 -11.64 10.77 2.70
N ILE A 78 -10.59 10.21 3.35
CA ILE A 78 -10.76 9.02 4.19
C ILE A 78 -11.67 9.31 5.40
N MET A 79 -11.38 10.35 6.16
CA MET A 79 -12.18 10.70 7.35
C MET A 79 -13.62 11.10 7.02
N PRO A 80 -13.90 11.94 6.00
CA PRO A 80 -15.26 12.20 5.57
C PRO A 80 -16.06 10.96 5.21
N ALA A 81 -15.49 10.04 4.42
CA ALA A 81 -16.15 8.80 4.01
C ALA A 81 -16.47 7.88 5.19
N ILE A 82 -15.51 7.68 6.10
CA ILE A 82 -15.73 6.90 7.33
C ILE A 82 -16.82 7.52 8.19
N THR A 83 -16.85 8.85 8.32
CA THR A 83 -17.87 9.57 9.09
C THR A 83 -19.27 9.40 8.50
N GLN A 84 -19.36 9.20 7.18
CA GLN A 84 -20.61 8.89 6.49
C GLN A 84 -20.99 7.39 6.59
N GLY A 85 -20.18 6.58 7.26
CA GLY A 85 -20.41 5.16 7.44
C GLY A 85 -19.92 4.27 6.29
N GLU A 86 -19.17 4.83 5.34
CA GLU A 86 -18.63 4.09 4.20
C GLU A 86 -17.42 3.24 4.60
N ILE A 87 -17.18 2.18 3.83
CA ILE A 87 -15.93 1.41 3.89
C ILE A 87 -14.93 2.05 2.94
N VAL A 88 -13.76 2.41 3.45
CA VAL A 88 -12.66 2.93 2.64
C VAL A 88 -11.62 1.84 2.45
N VAL A 89 -11.31 1.51 1.18
CA VAL A 89 -10.23 0.58 0.82
C VAL A 89 -9.12 1.37 0.11
N CYS A 90 -7.97 1.48 0.75
CA CYS A 90 -6.82 2.21 0.24
C CYS A 90 -5.76 1.25 -0.29
N ASP A 91 -5.44 1.37 -1.59
CA ASP A 91 -4.32 0.68 -2.23
C ASP A 91 -3.03 1.47 -1.95
N ARG A 92 -2.14 0.89 -1.15
CA ARG A 92 -0.96 1.48 -0.52
C ARG A 92 -1.29 2.47 0.59
N TYR A 93 -0.48 2.41 1.64
CA TYR A 93 -0.54 3.33 2.77
C TYR A 93 0.87 3.49 3.39
N LYS A 94 0.98 3.86 4.65
CA LYS A 94 2.28 4.09 5.34
C LYS A 94 3.23 2.88 5.31
N TYR A 95 2.73 1.68 5.11
CA TYR A 95 3.51 0.43 5.06
C TYR A 95 4.40 0.36 3.83
N SER A 96 3.92 0.88 2.68
CA SER A 96 4.75 1.06 1.49
C SER A 96 5.96 1.97 1.75
N ALA A 97 5.82 3.00 2.57
CA ALA A 97 6.94 3.88 2.90
C ALA A 97 8.09 3.13 3.58
N LEU A 98 7.76 2.25 4.56
CA LEU A 98 8.78 1.42 5.21
C LEU A 98 9.41 0.39 4.27
N ALA A 99 8.66 -0.10 3.29
CA ALA A 99 9.20 -1.06 2.34
C ALA A 99 10.09 -0.41 1.26
N TYR A 100 9.75 0.79 0.79
CA TYR A 100 10.42 1.41 -0.36
C TYR A 100 11.38 2.54 0.04
N GLN A 101 10.97 3.49 0.88
CA GLN A 101 11.85 4.61 1.27
C GLN A 101 12.99 4.16 2.17
N GLN A 102 12.78 3.13 3.00
CA GLN A 102 13.86 2.52 3.78
C GLN A 102 14.95 1.93 2.86
N LEU A 103 14.58 1.27 1.76
CA LEU A 103 15.53 0.75 0.79
C LEU A 103 16.25 1.86 0.00
N GLN A 104 15.67 3.05 -0.07
CA GLN A 104 16.31 4.24 -0.63
C GLN A 104 17.25 4.94 0.35
N GLY A 105 17.37 4.46 1.60
CA GLY A 105 18.29 4.96 2.62
C GLY A 105 17.65 5.88 3.65
N VAL A 106 16.30 6.02 3.67
CA VAL A 106 15.63 6.74 4.76
C VAL A 106 15.56 5.84 6.00
N ASP A 107 15.88 6.41 7.15
CA ASP A 107 15.85 5.70 8.43
C ASP A 107 14.44 5.22 8.80
N ALA A 108 14.31 3.99 9.31
CA ALA A 108 13.02 3.40 9.66
C ALA A 108 12.33 4.15 10.81
N ASP A 109 13.08 4.55 11.85
CA ASP A 109 12.52 5.28 12.98
C ASP A 109 12.00 6.65 12.55
N TYR A 110 12.70 7.30 11.59
CA TYR A 110 12.22 8.53 10.98
C TYR A 110 10.87 8.33 10.28
N LEU A 111 10.74 7.29 9.45
CA LEU A 111 9.49 6.98 8.73
C LEU A 111 8.35 6.67 9.70
N ILE A 112 8.62 5.91 10.77
CA ILE A 112 7.63 5.56 11.80
C ILE A 112 7.17 6.83 12.52
N GLU A 113 8.09 7.67 12.99
CA GLU A 113 7.74 8.90 13.73
C GLU A 113 6.95 9.87 12.87
N LYS A 114 7.32 10.06 11.59
CA LYS A 114 6.59 10.93 10.66
C LYS A 114 5.15 10.46 10.41
N ASN A 115 4.92 9.15 10.42
CA ASN A 115 3.62 8.54 10.21
C ASN A 115 2.81 8.32 11.51
N ARG A 116 3.38 8.62 12.69
CA ARG A 116 2.76 8.34 13.99
C ARG A 116 1.39 8.97 14.18
N THR A 117 1.14 10.12 13.57
CA THR A 117 -0.12 10.86 13.65
C THR A 117 -1.12 10.51 12.54
N CYS A 118 -0.73 9.65 11.60
CA CYS A 118 -1.63 9.21 10.54
C CYS A 118 -2.67 8.24 11.08
N LEU A 119 -3.86 8.25 10.50
CA LEU A 119 -4.95 7.35 10.87
C LEU A 119 -4.50 5.90 10.75
N ILE A 120 -4.75 5.09 11.76
CA ILE A 120 -4.48 3.65 11.73
C ILE A 120 -5.67 2.95 11.06
N PRO A 121 -5.46 2.13 10.01
CA PRO A 121 -6.54 1.34 9.44
C PRO A 121 -7.10 0.32 10.44
N ASP A 122 -8.39 0.03 10.35
CA ASP A 122 -9.02 -1.03 11.16
C ASP A 122 -8.43 -2.41 10.85
N PHE A 123 -8.05 -2.63 9.57
CA PHE A 123 -7.38 -3.84 9.07
C PHE A 123 -6.34 -3.48 8.02
N ILE A 124 -5.21 -4.17 8.07
CA ILE A 124 -4.11 -4.05 7.11
C ILE A 124 -3.87 -5.41 6.47
N PHE A 125 -4.00 -5.48 5.14
CA PHE A 125 -3.74 -6.70 4.37
C PHE A 125 -2.52 -6.51 3.49
N ILE A 126 -1.50 -7.35 3.70
CA ILE A 126 -0.26 -7.31 2.94
C ILE A 126 -0.23 -8.51 1.98
N LEU A 127 -0.28 -8.23 0.67
CA LEU A 127 -0.17 -9.26 -0.36
C LEU A 127 1.29 -9.66 -0.55
N MET A 128 1.65 -10.86 -0.11
CA MET A 128 2.99 -11.43 -0.21
C MET A 128 2.99 -12.65 -1.14
N PRO A 129 3.95 -12.77 -2.07
CA PRO A 129 4.10 -14.00 -2.86
C PRO A 129 4.73 -15.09 -2.00
N GLN A 130 4.43 -16.35 -2.32
CA GLN A 130 5.21 -17.49 -1.83
C GLN A 130 6.53 -17.63 -2.60
N ASP A 131 6.48 -17.40 -3.92
CA ASP A 131 7.66 -17.34 -4.78
C ASP A 131 7.83 -15.92 -5.36
N PRO A 132 8.91 -15.20 -5.00
CA PRO A 132 9.23 -13.89 -5.58
C PRO A 132 9.28 -13.86 -7.10
N GLU A 133 9.63 -14.99 -7.75
CA GLU A 133 9.73 -15.11 -9.21
C GLU A 133 8.39 -14.81 -9.91
N VAL A 134 7.27 -15.14 -9.27
CA VAL A 134 5.93 -14.85 -9.79
C VAL A 134 5.73 -13.34 -9.99
N LEU A 135 6.24 -12.52 -9.07
CA LEU A 135 6.14 -11.07 -9.20
C LEU A 135 7.07 -10.53 -10.28
N CYS A 136 8.30 -11.04 -10.38
CA CYS A 136 9.23 -10.67 -11.45
C CYS A 136 8.60 -10.91 -12.83
N GLN A 137 7.98 -12.07 -13.04
CA GLN A 137 7.28 -12.39 -14.28
C GLN A 137 6.10 -11.45 -14.56
N ARG A 138 5.30 -11.14 -13.55
CA ARG A 138 4.16 -10.21 -13.69
C ARG A 138 4.61 -8.78 -14.01
N ILE A 139 5.73 -8.32 -13.43
CA ILE A 139 6.32 -7.00 -13.69
C ILE A 139 6.88 -6.94 -15.11
N ALA A 140 7.64 -7.96 -15.54
CA ALA A 140 8.20 -8.07 -16.88
C ALA A 140 7.12 -8.03 -17.97
N GLN A 141 5.98 -8.71 -17.77
CA GLN A 141 4.85 -8.70 -18.70
C GLN A 141 4.22 -7.31 -18.89
N ARG A 142 4.41 -6.36 -17.95
CA ARG A 142 3.93 -4.97 -18.06
C ARG A 142 4.84 -4.06 -18.88
N GLY A 143 5.94 -4.58 -19.45
CA GLY A 143 6.82 -3.84 -20.36
C GLY A 143 7.77 -2.84 -19.68
N GLN A 144 7.97 -2.93 -18.40
CA GLN A 144 8.98 -2.16 -17.67
C GLN A 144 10.30 -2.95 -17.68
N ALA A 145 11.11 -2.78 -18.73
CA ALA A 145 12.41 -3.44 -18.84
C ALA A 145 13.42 -2.77 -17.89
N ARG A 146 13.62 -3.35 -16.73
CA ARG A 146 14.80 -3.15 -15.87
C ARG A 146 15.71 -4.38 -15.96
N ASP A 147 16.95 -4.25 -15.48
CA ASP A 147 17.83 -5.41 -15.34
C ASP A 147 17.17 -6.43 -14.40
N VAL A 148 16.94 -7.65 -14.90
CA VAL A 148 16.19 -8.71 -14.18
C VAL A 148 16.85 -9.07 -12.84
N PHE A 149 18.18 -8.97 -12.73
CA PHE A 149 18.91 -9.28 -11.49
C PHE A 149 18.77 -8.16 -10.46
N GLU A 150 18.87 -6.90 -10.86
CA GLU A 150 18.66 -5.75 -9.97
C GLU A 150 17.22 -5.69 -9.45
N GLU A 151 16.25 -6.02 -10.30
CA GLU A 151 14.84 -6.06 -9.95
C GLU A 151 14.53 -7.17 -8.94
N ARG A 152 15.15 -8.35 -9.08
CA ARG A 152 14.99 -9.47 -8.17
C ARG A 152 15.57 -9.18 -6.78
N ASP A 153 16.78 -8.64 -6.69
CA ASP A 153 17.40 -8.26 -5.40
C ASP A 153 16.58 -7.18 -4.70
N PHE A 154 16.16 -6.15 -5.43
CA PHE A 154 15.31 -5.10 -4.89
C PHE A 154 13.98 -5.65 -4.38
N LEU A 155 13.33 -6.54 -5.14
CA LEU A 155 12.10 -7.19 -4.74
C LEU A 155 12.29 -8.02 -3.47
N GLN A 156 13.35 -8.82 -3.38
CA GLN A 156 13.63 -9.65 -2.21
C GLN A 156 13.85 -8.82 -0.96
N ARG A 157 14.57 -7.71 -1.08
CA ARG A 157 14.75 -6.74 0.01
C ARG A 157 13.44 -6.07 0.39
N THR A 158 12.60 -5.72 -0.58
CA THR A 158 11.26 -5.15 -0.36
C THR A 158 10.38 -6.13 0.43
N LEU A 159 10.37 -7.41 0.06
CA LEU A 159 9.65 -8.46 0.78
C LEU A 159 10.10 -8.56 2.24
N SER A 160 11.42 -8.57 2.47
CA SER A 160 11.98 -8.61 3.83
C SER A 160 11.57 -7.38 4.68
N CYS A 161 11.36 -6.22 4.05
CA CYS A 161 10.83 -5.05 4.76
C CYS A 161 9.35 -5.24 5.14
N TYR A 162 8.53 -5.81 4.25
CA TYR A 162 7.13 -6.11 4.55
C TYR A 162 6.99 -7.15 5.67
N GLU A 163 7.83 -8.18 5.71
CA GLU A 163 7.83 -9.21 6.76
C GLU A 163 8.05 -8.63 8.16
N LYS A 164 8.81 -7.53 8.26
CA LYS A 164 9.12 -6.85 9.53
C LYS A 164 8.02 -5.89 10.01
N LEU A 165 7.00 -5.62 9.23
CA LEU A 165 5.96 -4.66 9.62
C LEU A 165 5.31 -4.96 10.98
N PRO A 166 5.01 -6.22 11.36
CA PRO A 166 4.47 -6.50 12.69
C PRO A 166 5.42 -6.14 13.85
N GLU A 167 6.73 -6.10 13.61
CA GLU A 167 7.71 -5.66 14.60
C GLU A 167 7.68 -4.13 14.78
N TYR A 168 7.47 -3.38 13.70
CA TYR A 168 7.36 -1.92 13.71
C TYR A 168 6.00 -1.42 14.22
N PHE A 169 4.94 -2.20 14.01
CA PHE A 169 3.55 -1.84 14.34
C PHE A 169 2.85 -2.98 15.12
N PRO A 170 3.32 -3.33 16.33
CA PRO A 170 2.81 -4.50 17.07
C PRO A 170 1.35 -4.37 17.50
N GLU A 171 0.81 -3.16 17.59
CA GLU A 171 -0.59 -2.90 17.98
C GLU A 171 -1.55 -2.84 16.77
N GLU A 172 -1.02 -2.90 15.55
CA GLU A 172 -1.83 -2.79 14.34
C GLU A 172 -2.23 -4.16 13.81
N LYS A 173 -3.44 -4.28 13.28
CA LYS A 173 -4.00 -5.55 12.79
C LYS A 173 -3.49 -5.85 11.37
N ILE A 174 -2.27 -6.37 11.27
CA ILE A 174 -1.61 -6.73 10.02
C ILE A 174 -1.83 -8.21 9.71
N PHE A 175 -2.36 -8.49 8.52
CA PHE A 175 -2.61 -9.84 8.01
C PHE A 175 -1.91 -10.03 6.67
N PHE A 176 -1.21 -11.15 6.53
CA PHE A 176 -0.57 -11.53 5.27
C PHE A 176 -1.53 -12.37 4.42
N LEU A 177 -1.67 -11.98 3.15
CA LEU A 177 -2.42 -12.70 2.13
C LEU A 177 -1.45 -13.23 1.08
N ASN A 178 -1.79 -14.36 0.46
CA ASN A 178 -0.99 -14.91 -0.62
C ASN A 178 -1.32 -14.20 -1.94
N ALA A 179 -0.32 -13.58 -2.57
CA ALA A 179 -0.46 -12.91 -3.86
C ALA A 179 -0.69 -13.87 -5.04
N GLU A 180 -0.52 -15.19 -4.83
CA GLU A 180 -0.77 -16.23 -5.83
C GLU A 180 -2.18 -16.80 -5.76
N ASP A 181 -2.89 -16.61 -4.63
CA ASP A 181 -4.29 -16.95 -4.52
C ASP A 181 -5.11 -16.08 -5.50
N THR A 182 -6.25 -16.59 -5.93
CA THR A 182 -7.18 -15.82 -6.75
C THR A 182 -7.71 -14.61 -5.99
N THR A 183 -8.15 -13.60 -6.72
CA THR A 183 -8.79 -12.41 -6.12
C THR A 183 -9.98 -12.82 -5.25
N GLU A 184 -10.80 -13.76 -5.70
CA GLU A 184 -11.97 -14.25 -4.96
C GLU A 184 -11.58 -14.94 -3.64
N GLU A 185 -10.58 -15.81 -3.65
CA GLU A 185 -10.08 -16.47 -2.43
C GLU A 185 -9.57 -15.45 -1.41
N ASN A 186 -8.83 -14.43 -1.87
CA ASN A 186 -8.35 -13.37 -1.01
C ASN A 186 -9.50 -12.51 -0.46
N ILE A 187 -10.52 -12.21 -1.26
CA ILE A 187 -11.71 -11.48 -0.79
C ILE A 187 -12.45 -12.28 0.29
N GLN A 188 -12.67 -13.57 0.08
CA GLN A 188 -13.33 -14.43 1.08
C GLN A 188 -12.53 -14.47 2.39
N ARG A 189 -11.20 -14.55 2.30
CA ARG A 189 -10.33 -14.50 3.48
C ARG A 189 -10.42 -13.16 4.21
N ILE A 190 -10.39 -12.04 3.49
CA ILE A 190 -10.56 -10.68 4.04
C ILE A 190 -11.90 -10.59 4.79
N LYS A 191 -13.00 -10.97 4.15
CA LYS A 191 -14.34 -10.93 4.75
C LYS A 191 -14.44 -11.78 6.01
N LYS A 192 -13.84 -12.97 5.99
CA LYS A 192 -13.80 -13.83 7.17
C LYS A 192 -13.02 -13.20 8.34
N ILE A 193 -11.88 -12.55 8.06
CA ILE A 193 -11.08 -11.86 9.08
C ILE A 193 -11.86 -10.67 9.67
N ILE A 194 -12.57 -9.92 8.84
CA ILE A 194 -13.36 -8.75 9.28
C ILE A 194 -14.57 -9.18 10.12
N ALA A 195 -15.16 -10.32 9.80
CA ALA A 195 -16.33 -10.83 10.54
C ALA A 195 -15.99 -11.44 11.92
N GLY A 196 -14.72 -11.74 12.23
CA GLY A 196 -14.22 -12.28 13.51
C GLY A 196 -14.23 -13.79 13.49
#